data_221c2f8a56b9bb0d18145f424b3eea40
#
_entry.id   221c2f8a56b9bb0d18145f424b3eea40
#
_cell.length_a   1.000
_cell.length_b   1.000
_cell.length_c   1.000
_cell.angle_alpha   90.00
_cell.angle_beta   90.00
_cell.angle_gamma   90.00
#
_symmetry.space_group_name_H-M   'P 1'
#
loop_
_entity.id
_entity.type
_entity.pdbx_description
1 polymer ?
#
loop_
_entity_poly.entity_id
_entity_poly.type
_entity_poly.pdbx_seq_one_letter_code
_entity_poly.pdbx_strand_id
1 'polypeptide(L)'
;MPGNKNLGTPRPKNLKNTVGRLIGYLKPYRGRMILVIAFILIQCVCNILATSLLTPLLNGLSTKDGNVQLTGIAALDRLALTNKLSYLYIMVGIIIGVYVISLSVNYALNRIMVGVSTSTIKNLRNSLFQHMQRLPIRVFDNTTHGELMTRYTNDVDTMNEFIARCIPQFISSAITILGVFTAMFILSWELALVMVGMLAIMLLVVKVLGGKSKNNFVAQQNAVGKLNGYIEELTEGQKVVKAFNHEEIAAAEFDKINTHWQKVSGKANSYANIMGPILNNLSHFFYAGIAIIGALIAISPTTTNPLSYVGIVAAFLLYIRNITMPIQQISQQINLMFMAVAGGERVFQLLDTPVESDEGYVTLVNAIIDKDGNITETAQRTGHWAWKHPHHDGTTTYTELRGDVRFEDVTFGYEENKTVLYNVSLYAKPGQKIAFVGSTGAGKTTITNLINRFYDVPDGKIRFDGININKIKKADLRRSLGMVLQDTHLFTGTVMDNIRYGRLDATDEECVQAAKTANAHQFIKHLPDGYNTLLTRDGEN
;
A
#
# COMPACT_ATOMS: atom_id res chain seq x y z
N MET A 1 -28.96 3.11 -0.86
CA MET A 1 -27.62 2.49 -0.94
C MET A 1 -27.52 1.40 0.10
N PRO A 2 -27.13 0.15 -0.18
CA PRO A 2 -26.99 -0.87 0.85
C PRO A 2 -25.75 -0.56 1.67
N GLY A 3 -25.96 -0.29 2.97
CA GLY A 3 -24.93 0.05 3.93
C GLY A 3 -23.81 -0.97 3.97
N ASN A 4 -22.60 -0.48 3.89
CA ASN A 4 -21.35 -1.23 3.98
C ASN A 4 -21.22 -1.88 5.37
N LYS A 5 -21.74 -3.09 5.51
CA LYS A 5 -21.57 -3.95 6.68
C LYS A 5 -20.15 -4.51 6.63
N ASN A 6 -19.20 -3.88 7.29
CA ASN A 6 -17.93 -4.42 7.82
C ASN A 6 -16.81 -3.37 7.75
N LEU A 7 -16.88 -2.37 8.64
CA LEU A 7 -15.75 -1.49 8.99
C LEU A 7 -14.93 -2.07 10.17
N GLY A 8 -14.86 -3.39 10.30
CA GLY A 8 -13.79 -4.03 11.03
C GLY A 8 -12.61 -4.16 10.07
N THR A 9 -11.37 -3.89 10.53
CA THR A 9 -10.16 -4.18 9.74
C THR A 9 -10.35 -5.52 9.04
N PRO A 10 -10.50 -5.56 7.71
CA PRO A 10 -10.81 -6.80 7.03
C PRO A 10 -9.65 -7.75 7.29
N ARG A 11 -9.94 -8.89 7.91
CA ARG A 11 -8.94 -9.96 8.01
C ARG A 11 -8.55 -10.31 6.58
N PRO A 12 -7.26 -10.22 6.22
CA PRO A 12 -6.83 -10.57 4.88
C PRO A 12 -7.27 -12.01 4.59
N LYS A 13 -8.00 -12.19 3.49
CA LYS A 13 -8.54 -13.51 3.10
C LYS A 13 -7.42 -14.47 2.71
N ASN A 14 -6.27 -13.95 2.20
CA ASN A 14 -5.15 -14.72 1.70
C ASN A 14 -3.78 -14.16 2.11
N LEU A 15 -3.51 -14.13 3.43
CA LEU A 15 -2.26 -13.60 4.00
C LEU A 15 -1.01 -14.18 3.33
N LYS A 16 -0.96 -15.50 3.13
CA LYS A 16 0.20 -16.19 2.53
C LYS A 16 0.46 -15.74 1.09
N ASN A 17 -0.59 -15.59 0.29
CA ASN A 17 -0.46 -15.18 -1.11
C ASN A 17 -0.02 -13.71 -1.22
N THR A 18 -0.64 -12.82 -0.45
CA THR A 18 -0.31 -11.39 -0.45
C THR A 18 1.12 -11.12 0.00
N VAL A 19 1.55 -11.75 1.10
CA VAL A 19 2.95 -11.66 1.56
C VAL A 19 3.92 -12.27 0.54
N GLY A 20 3.56 -13.40 -0.07
CA GLY A 20 4.37 -14.01 -1.13
C GLY A 20 4.55 -13.10 -2.35
N ARG A 21 3.50 -12.40 -2.78
CA ARG A 21 3.56 -11.41 -3.87
C ARG A 21 4.40 -10.20 -3.48
N LEU A 22 4.25 -9.68 -2.25
CA LEU A 22 5.08 -8.58 -1.73
C LEU A 22 6.57 -8.94 -1.74
N ILE A 23 6.92 -10.14 -1.26
CA ILE A 23 8.29 -10.65 -1.33
C ILE A 23 8.73 -10.82 -2.79
N GLY A 24 7.82 -11.16 -3.69
CA GLY A 24 8.08 -11.23 -5.13
C GLY A 24 8.59 -9.91 -5.71
N TYR A 25 8.05 -8.78 -5.27
CA TYR A 25 8.52 -7.44 -5.67
C TYR A 25 9.92 -7.10 -5.13
N LEU A 26 10.41 -7.82 -4.12
CA LEU A 26 11.77 -7.68 -3.60
C LEU A 26 12.82 -8.50 -4.38
N LYS A 27 12.40 -9.44 -5.26
CA LYS A 27 13.32 -10.27 -6.05
C LYS A 27 14.39 -9.50 -6.83
N PRO A 28 14.11 -8.34 -7.46
CA PRO A 28 15.14 -7.55 -8.14
C PRO A 28 16.24 -7.06 -7.20
N TYR A 29 15.95 -6.94 -5.91
CA TYR A 29 16.86 -6.42 -4.88
C TYR A 29 17.49 -7.53 -4.02
N ARG A 30 17.45 -8.80 -4.47
CA ARG A 30 17.93 -9.96 -3.70
C ARG A 30 19.34 -9.80 -3.16
N GLY A 31 20.27 -9.21 -3.93
CA GLY A 31 21.64 -8.96 -3.47
C GLY A 31 21.70 -8.00 -2.29
N ARG A 32 20.89 -6.91 -2.33
CA ARG A 32 20.78 -5.97 -1.21
C ARG A 32 20.11 -6.60 0.01
N MET A 33 19.11 -7.48 -0.20
CA MET A 33 18.46 -8.22 0.89
C MET A 33 19.40 -9.22 1.57
N ILE A 34 20.26 -9.90 0.81
CA ILE A 34 21.31 -10.77 1.37
C ILE A 34 22.28 -9.94 2.23
N LEU A 35 22.69 -8.76 1.73
CA LEU A 35 23.55 -7.84 2.50
C LEU A 35 22.86 -7.36 3.79
N VAL A 36 21.56 -7.06 3.75
CA VAL A 36 20.76 -6.72 4.93
C VAL A 36 20.77 -7.85 5.96
N ILE A 37 20.58 -9.11 5.53
CA ILE A 37 20.65 -10.28 6.41
C ILE A 37 22.05 -10.42 7.02
N ALA A 38 23.11 -10.25 6.22
CA ALA A 38 24.48 -10.27 6.71
C ALA A 38 24.73 -9.17 7.76
N PHE A 39 24.22 -7.96 7.52
CA PHE A 39 24.32 -6.87 8.49
C PHE A 39 23.54 -7.14 9.79
N ILE A 40 22.35 -7.76 9.70
CA ILE A 40 21.59 -8.18 10.88
C ILE A 40 22.40 -9.22 11.68
N LEU A 41 23.03 -10.19 11.02
CA LEU A 41 23.87 -11.18 11.66
C LEU A 41 25.07 -10.53 12.37
N ILE A 42 25.79 -9.63 11.69
CA ILE A 42 26.92 -8.89 12.26
C ILE A 42 26.44 -8.08 13.48
N GLN A 43 25.33 -7.37 13.37
CA GLN A 43 24.76 -6.59 14.47
C GLN A 43 24.39 -7.47 15.67
N CYS A 44 23.79 -8.65 15.41
CA CYS A 44 23.46 -9.61 16.45
C CYS A 44 24.73 -10.12 17.17
N VAL A 45 25.75 -10.51 16.39
CA VAL A 45 27.04 -10.93 16.93
C VAL A 45 27.70 -9.82 17.75
N CYS A 46 27.73 -8.59 17.26
CA CYS A 46 28.26 -7.44 18.01
C CYS A 46 27.53 -7.23 19.33
N ASN A 47 26.21 -7.29 19.33
CA ASN A 47 25.40 -7.11 20.55
C ASN A 47 25.65 -8.23 21.57
N ILE A 48 25.75 -9.48 21.12
CA ILE A 48 26.05 -10.65 21.98
C ILE A 48 27.48 -10.52 22.52
N LEU A 49 28.46 -10.21 21.66
CA LEU A 49 29.85 -10.00 22.07
C LEU A 49 30.00 -8.88 23.08
N ALA A 50 29.42 -7.72 22.84
CA ALA A 50 29.46 -6.60 23.77
C ALA A 50 28.91 -6.98 25.15
N THR A 51 27.82 -7.76 25.19
CA THR A 51 27.22 -8.27 26.43
C THR A 51 28.11 -9.34 27.09
N SER A 52 28.64 -10.29 26.31
CA SER A 52 29.48 -11.38 26.83
C SER A 52 30.81 -10.89 27.36
N LEU A 53 31.39 -9.80 26.79
CA LEU A 53 32.64 -9.19 27.24
C LEU A 53 32.55 -8.58 28.65
N LEU A 54 31.36 -8.37 29.18
CA LEU A 54 31.19 -7.98 30.59
C LEU A 54 31.60 -9.07 31.55
N THR A 55 31.44 -10.33 31.22
CA THR A 55 31.88 -11.48 32.06
C THR A 55 33.39 -11.42 32.31
N PRO A 56 34.27 -11.43 31.29
CA PRO A 56 35.71 -11.32 31.53
C PRO A 56 36.14 -9.98 32.12
N LEU A 57 35.46 -8.88 31.78
CA LEU A 57 35.74 -7.57 32.39
C LEU A 57 35.55 -7.59 33.91
N LEU A 58 34.41 -8.06 34.38
CA LEU A 58 34.11 -8.12 35.84
C LEU A 58 34.98 -9.15 36.56
N ASN A 59 35.18 -10.30 35.95
CA ASN A 59 36.02 -11.35 36.49
C ASN A 59 37.50 -10.89 36.60
N GLY A 60 38.04 -10.22 35.60
CA GLY A 60 39.40 -9.70 35.61
C GLY A 60 39.64 -8.62 36.66
N LEU A 61 38.63 -7.81 36.96
CA LEU A 61 38.70 -6.81 38.04
C LEU A 61 38.60 -7.45 39.42
N SER A 62 37.86 -8.55 39.59
CA SER A 62 37.58 -9.24 40.84
C SER A 62 38.68 -10.23 41.25
N THR A 63 39.42 -10.78 40.32
CA THR A 63 40.42 -11.84 40.54
C THR A 63 41.65 -11.32 41.29
N LYS A 64 42.03 -12.04 42.33
CA LYS A 64 43.29 -11.81 43.10
C LYS A 64 44.36 -12.86 42.79
N ASP A 65 43.97 -14.05 42.30
CA ASP A 65 44.84 -15.21 42.11
C ASP A 65 45.03 -15.56 40.65
N GLY A 66 46.27 -15.91 40.25
CA GLY A 66 46.77 -16.00 38.89
C GLY A 66 46.29 -17.19 38.02
N ASN A 67 45.26 -17.93 38.39
CA ASN A 67 44.87 -19.18 37.73
C ASN A 67 43.54 -19.19 36.98
N VAL A 68 43.01 -18.02 36.59
CA VAL A 68 41.73 -17.96 35.86
C VAL A 68 41.94 -17.51 34.42
N GLN A 69 41.60 -18.33 33.44
CA GLN A 69 41.46 -17.92 32.05
C GLN A 69 40.25 -16.98 31.95
N LEU A 70 40.51 -15.68 31.76
CA LEU A 70 39.48 -14.63 31.78
C LEU A 70 38.91 -14.38 30.38
N THR A 71 39.78 -14.20 29.40
CA THR A 71 39.43 -13.82 28.03
C THR A 71 39.79 -14.88 27.00
N GLY A 72 40.62 -15.87 27.38
CA GLY A 72 41.24 -16.82 26.46
C GLY A 72 42.38 -16.18 25.59
N ILE A 73 42.67 -14.88 25.80
CA ILE A 73 43.75 -14.16 25.17
C ILE A 73 44.86 -13.92 26.23
N ALA A 74 45.92 -14.71 26.16
CA ALA A 74 46.99 -14.70 27.17
C ALA A 74 47.57 -13.32 27.49
N ALA A 75 47.60 -12.40 26.54
CA ALA A 75 48.08 -11.02 26.75
C ALA A 75 47.12 -10.20 27.63
N LEU A 76 45.79 -10.33 27.42
CA LEU A 76 44.78 -9.65 28.22
C LEU A 76 44.66 -10.25 29.62
N ASP A 77 44.79 -11.57 29.74
CA ASP A 77 44.74 -12.27 31.02
C ASP A 77 45.95 -11.90 31.90
N ARG A 78 47.17 -11.74 31.31
CA ARG A 78 48.35 -11.21 31.99
C ARG A 78 48.16 -9.76 32.46
N LEU A 79 47.55 -8.89 31.64
CA LEU A 79 47.28 -7.49 32.01
C LEU A 79 46.27 -7.38 33.18
N ALA A 80 45.26 -8.28 33.21
CA ALA A 80 44.32 -8.32 34.34
C ALA A 80 44.98 -8.61 35.68
N LEU A 81 46.12 -9.36 35.66
CA LEU A 81 46.89 -9.71 36.87
C LEU A 81 47.95 -8.63 37.21
N THR A 82 48.58 -8.00 36.22
CA THR A 82 49.70 -7.07 36.44
C THR A 82 49.24 -5.60 36.59
N ASN A 83 48.26 -5.18 35.80
CA ASN A 83 47.77 -3.80 35.82
C ASN A 83 46.29 -3.74 35.49
N LYS A 84 45.45 -3.80 36.54
CA LYS A 84 43.99 -3.78 36.44
C LYS A 84 43.42 -2.54 35.75
N LEU A 85 44.09 -1.38 35.90
CA LEU A 85 43.66 -0.14 35.26
C LEU A 85 43.85 -0.18 33.75
N SER A 86 45.00 -0.64 33.28
CA SER A 86 45.28 -0.84 31.82
C SER A 86 44.35 -1.89 31.22
N TYR A 87 44.07 -2.98 31.93
CA TYR A 87 43.09 -4.00 31.52
C TYR A 87 41.68 -3.40 31.35
N LEU A 88 41.23 -2.60 32.33
CA LEU A 88 39.93 -1.91 32.25
C LEU A 88 39.85 -1.01 31.01
N TYR A 89 40.86 -0.15 30.77
CA TYR A 89 40.85 0.75 29.62
C TYR A 89 40.81 0.00 28.27
N ILE A 90 41.58 -1.09 28.15
CA ILE A 90 41.58 -1.88 26.92
C ILE A 90 40.22 -2.57 26.71
N MET A 91 39.67 -3.21 27.75
CA MET A 91 38.37 -3.90 27.66
C MET A 91 37.22 -2.93 27.35
N VAL A 92 37.20 -1.76 27.98
CA VAL A 92 36.24 -0.70 27.67
C VAL A 92 36.43 -0.21 26.24
N GLY A 93 37.67 -0.03 25.78
CA GLY A 93 37.97 0.34 24.39
C GLY A 93 37.48 -0.69 23.39
N ILE A 94 37.64 -2.00 23.66
CA ILE A 94 37.11 -3.08 22.82
C ILE A 94 35.57 -3.03 22.77
N ILE A 95 34.91 -2.89 23.92
CA ILE A 95 33.45 -2.79 23.99
C ILE A 95 32.94 -1.59 23.19
N ILE A 96 33.57 -0.40 23.33
CA ILE A 96 33.23 0.79 22.55
C ILE A 96 33.42 0.52 21.05
N GLY A 97 34.53 -0.11 20.65
CA GLY A 97 34.80 -0.48 19.27
C GLY A 97 33.69 -1.38 18.67
N VAL A 98 33.25 -2.39 19.43
CA VAL A 98 32.14 -3.28 19.03
C VAL A 98 30.83 -2.50 18.89
N TYR A 99 30.53 -1.56 19.80
CA TYR A 99 29.33 -0.72 19.66
C TYR A 99 29.40 0.23 18.47
N VAL A 100 30.56 0.82 18.17
CA VAL A 100 30.76 1.68 17.00
C VAL A 100 30.52 0.88 15.71
N ILE A 101 31.02 -0.35 15.63
CA ILE A 101 30.76 -1.25 14.50
C ILE A 101 29.27 -1.54 14.40
N SER A 102 28.62 -1.91 15.51
CA SER A 102 27.18 -2.20 15.55
C SER A 102 26.34 -1.00 15.07
N LEU A 103 26.65 0.22 15.50
CA LEU A 103 25.97 1.46 15.07
C LEU A 103 26.19 1.72 13.57
N SER A 104 27.42 1.56 13.07
CA SER A 104 27.74 1.76 11.66
C SER A 104 26.99 0.76 10.76
N VAL A 105 26.94 -0.51 11.17
CA VAL A 105 26.20 -1.57 10.49
C VAL A 105 24.69 -1.30 10.52
N ASN A 106 24.15 -0.87 11.66
CA ASN A 106 22.75 -0.51 11.77
C ASN A 106 22.37 0.66 10.86
N TYR A 107 23.22 1.69 10.79
CA TYR A 107 23.02 2.82 9.87
C TYR A 107 23.03 2.34 8.41
N ALA A 108 24.00 1.53 8.02
CA ALA A 108 24.11 1.00 6.66
C ALA A 108 22.89 0.13 6.30
N LEU A 109 22.43 -0.74 7.21
CA LEU A 109 21.24 -1.56 7.07
C LEU A 109 20.00 -0.70 6.79
N ASN A 110 19.74 0.31 7.63
CA ASN A 110 18.58 1.19 7.47
C ASN A 110 18.67 1.97 6.16
N ARG A 111 19.85 2.45 5.78
CA ARG A 111 20.08 3.16 4.51
C ARG A 111 19.75 2.29 3.29
N ILE A 112 20.16 1.02 3.31
CA ILE A 112 19.85 0.06 2.25
C ILE A 112 18.36 -0.25 2.21
N MET A 113 17.73 -0.49 3.38
CA MET A 113 16.31 -0.81 3.44
C MET A 113 15.41 0.32 2.95
N VAL A 114 15.72 1.57 3.29
CA VAL A 114 15.03 2.74 2.72
C VAL A 114 15.15 2.75 1.19
N GLY A 115 16.34 2.52 0.64
CA GLY A 115 16.53 2.47 -0.81
C GLY A 115 15.78 1.32 -1.48
N VAL A 116 15.74 0.15 -0.85
CA VAL A 116 14.98 -1.02 -1.37
C VAL A 116 13.47 -0.76 -1.30
N SER A 117 12.96 -0.29 -0.17
CA SER A 117 11.52 -0.07 0.01
C SER A 117 11.01 1.01 -0.94
N THR A 118 11.64 2.18 -0.99
CA THR A 118 11.21 3.28 -1.87
C THR A 118 11.27 2.91 -3.36
N SER A 119 12.29 2.17 -3.78
CA SER A 119 12.39 1.68 -5.16
C SER A 119 11.31 0.64 -5.49
N THR A 120 11.02 -0.26 -4.55
CA THR A 120 9.94 -1.25 -4.69
C THR A 120 8.58 -0.58 -4.81
N ILE A 121 8.32 0.41 -3.97
CA ILE A 121 7.07 1.18 -3.97
C ILE A 121 6.92 2.02 -5.24
N LYS A 122 8.00 2.65 -5.72
CA LYS A 122 7.99 3.33 -7.02
C LYS A 122 7.54 2.38 -8.14
N ASN A 123 8.13 1.18 -8.20
CA ASN A 123 7.79 0.20 -9.23
C ASN A 123 6.33 -0.27 -9.09
N LEU A 124 5.86 -0.49 -7.86
CA LEU A 124 4.48 -0.87 -7.59
C LEU A 124 3.49 0.22 -8.01
N ARG A 125 3.74 1.50 -7.66
CA ARG A 125 2.92 2.64 -8.08
C ARG A 125 2.88 2.78 -9.59
N ASN A 126 4.02 2.62 -10.26
CA ASN A 126 4.09 2.67 -11.73
C ASN A 126 3.27 1.54 -12.36
N SER A 127 3.42 0.29 -11.86
CA SER A 127 2.64 -0.85 -12.34
C SER A 127 1.14 -0.65 -12.12
N LEU A 128 0.77 -0.14 -10.95
CA LEU A 128 -0.62 0.14 -10.59
C LEU A 128 -1.22 1.22 -11.50
N PHE A 129 -0.49 2.31 -11.74
CA PHE A 129 -0.94 3.39 -12.61
C PHE A 129 -1.09 2.93 -14.07
N GLN A 130 -0.08 2.23 -14.62
CA GLN A 130 -0.14 1.69 -15.97
C GLN A 130 -1.29 0.70 -16.15
N HIS A 131 -1.54 -0.14 -15.14
CA HIS A 131 -2.65 -1.08 -15.16
C HIS A 131 -4.00 -0.35 -15.10
N MET A 132 -4.13 0.64 -14.21
CA MET A 132 -5.35 1.44 -14.07
C MET A 132 -5.74 2.13 -15.38
N GLN A 133 -4.78 2.64 -16.15
CA GLN A 133 -5.05 3.27 -17.46
C GLN A 133 -5.63 2.31 -18.51
N ARG A 134 -5.53 1.01 -18.26
CA ARG A 134 -6.03 -0.05 -19.17
C ARG A 134 -7.31 -0.71 -18.67
N LEU A 135 -7.82 -0.31 -17.53
CA LEU A 135 -9.04 -0.87 -16.97
C LEU A 135 -10.28 -0.40 -17.74
N PRO A 136 -11.30 -1.24 -17.88
CA PRO A 136 -12.58 -0.83 -18.47
C PRO A 136 -13.27 0.23 -17.59
N ILE A 137 -14.05 1.11 -18.21
CA ILE A 137 -14.81 2.17 -17.54
C ILE A 137 -15.69 1.63 -16.40
N ARG A 138 -16.23 0.43 -16.55
CA ARG A 138 -17.03 -0.24 -15.52
C ARG A 138 -16.37 -0.26 -14.14
N VAL A 139 -15.04 -0.33 -14.07
CA VAL A 139 -14.30 -0.32 -12.79
C VAL A 139 -14.41 1.05 -12.13
N PHE A 140 -14.32 2.12 -12.90
CA PHE A 140 -14.41 3.50 -12.40
C PHE A 140 -15.84 3.86 -12.01
N ASP A 141 -16.84 3.37 -12.74
CA ASP A 141 -18.25 3.59 -12.42
C ASP A 141 -18.68 2.88 -11.12
N ASN A 142 -18.07 1.72 -10.82
CA ASN A 142 -18.37 0.90 -9.64
C ASN A 142 -17.50 1.19 -8.41
N THR A 143 -16.47 2.04 -8.54
CA THR A 143 -15.50 2.34 -7.47
C THR A 143 -15.42 3.84 -7.26
N THR A 144 -15.53 4.29 -6.01
CA THR A 144 -15.41 5.73 -5.73
C THR A 144 -13.98 6.23 -5.97
N HIS A 145 -13.83 7.49 -6.38
CA HIS A 145 -12.52 8.12 -6.55
C HIS A 145 -11.68 8.07 -5.27
N GLY A 146 -12.31 8.28 -4.10
CA GLY A 146 -11.64 8.18 -2.80
C GLY A 146 -11.09 6.79 -2.52
N GLU A 147 -11.83 5.72 -2.87
CA GLU A 147 -11.36 4.35 -2.71
C GLU A 147 -10.15 4.05 -3.60
N LEU A 148 -10.17 4.48 -4.87
CA LEU A 148 -9.03 4.34 -5.76
C LEU A 148 -7.82 5.11 -5.25
N MET A 149 -8.00 6.36 -4.80
CA MET A 149 -6.92 7.18 -4.23
C MET A 149 -6.30 6.54 -2.99
N THR A 150 -7.13 5.94 -2.10
CA THR A 150 -6.64 5.23 -0.91
C THR A 150 -5.69 4.10 -1.28
N ARG A 151 -5.89 3.42 -2.41
CA ARG A 151 -4.99 2.35 -2.90
C ARG A 151 -3.62 2.89 -3.30
N TYR A 152 -3.55 4.13 -3.85
CA TYR A 152 -2.29 4.78 -4.23
C TYR A 152 -1.54 5.42 -3.06
N THR A 153 -2.27 5.85 -2.04
CA THR A 153 -1.73 6.56 -0.87
C THR A 153 -1.59 5.61 0.30
N ASN A 154 -2.61 5.48 1.13
CA ASN A 154 -2.55 4.79 2.41
C ASN A 154 -2.16 3.31 2.30
N ASP A 155 -2.71 2.57 1.32
CA ASP A 155 -2.42 1.15 1.17
C ASP A 155 -0.97 0.91 0.74
N VAL A 156 -0.49 1.69 -0.21
CA VAL A 156 0.90 1.60 -0.69
C VAL A 156 1.88 2.11 0.39
N ASP A 157 1.52 3.12 1.17
CA ASP A 157 2.38 3.64 2.24
C ASP A 157 2.49 2.65 3.42
N THR A 158 1.40 1.96 3.77
CA THR A 158 1.47 0.87 4.76
C THR A 158 2.32 -0.30 4.28
N MET A 159 2.28 -0.63 2.97
CA MET A 159 3.19 -1.61 2.37
C MET A 159 4.65 -1.15 2.40
N ASN A 160 4.92 0.14 2.18
CA ASN A 160 6.26 0.72 2.32
C ASN A 160 6.82 0.55 3.73
N GLU A 161 6.03 0.91 4.74
CA GLU A 161 6.43 0.74 6.14
C GLU A 161 6.68 -0.73 6.52
N PHE A 162 5.85 -1.63 6.01
CA PHE A 162 6.03 -3.06 6.21
C PHE A 162 7.38 -3.53 5.62
N ILE A 163 7.69 -3.16 4.39
CA ILE A 163 8.95 -3.52 3.73
C ILE A 163 10.14 -2.87 4.45
N ALA A 164 10.05 -1.56 4.74
CA ALA A 164 11.17 -0.80 5.29
C ALA A 164 11.50 -1.18 6.74
N ARG A 165 10.49 -1.47 7.56
CA ARG A 165 10.64 -1.63 9.02
C ARG A 165 10.28 -3.02 9.51
N CYS A 166 9.10 -3.56 9.13
CA CYS A 166 8.64 -4.83 9.71
C CYS A 166 9.50 -6.01 9.26
N ILE A 167 9.83 -6.12 7.97
CA ILE A 167 10.64 -7.25 7.46
C ILE A 167 12.01 -7.33 8.15
N PRO A 168 12.83 -6.26 8.16
CA PRO A 168 14.13 -6.31 8.86
C PRO A 168 13.96 -6.57 10.36
N GLN A 169 12.93 -5.97 10.99
CA GLN A 169 12.69 -6.13 12.42
C GLN A 169 12.33 -7.56 12.81
N PHE A 170 11.45 -8.24 12.03
CA PHE A 170 11.12 -9.65 12.27
C PHE A 170 12.35 -10.56 12.12
N ILE A 171 13.15 -10.34 11.06
CA ILE A 171 14.37 -11.10 10.83
C ILE A 171 15.38 -10.84 11.96
N SER A 172 15.61 -9.58 12.31
CA SER A 172 16.52 -9.18 13.39
C SER A 172 16.08 -9.77 14.73
N SER A 173 14.79 -9.69 15.06
CA SER A 173 14.25 -10.23 16.31
C SER A 173 14.42 -11.75 16.40
N ALA A 174 14.14 -12.48 15.31
CA ALA A 174 14.32 -13.93 15.28
C ALA A 174 15.79 -14.33 15.47
N ILE A 175 16.70 -13.67 14.74
CA ILE A 175 18.14 -13.93 14.83
C ILE A 175 18.67 -13.55 16.22
N THR A 176 18.24 -12.43 16.79
CA THR A 176 18.68 -11.98 18.13
C THR A 176 18.20 -12.95 19.20
N ILE A 177 16.93 -13.39 19.17
CA ILE A 177 16.42 -14.36 20.14
C ILE A 177 17.20 -15.67 20.06
N LEU A 178 17.37 -16.23 18.85
CA LEU A 178 18.14 -17.46 18.66
C LEU A 178 19.60 -17.31 19.10
N GLY A 179 20.26 -16.21 18.71
CA GLY A 179 21.64 -15.96 19.07
C GLY A 179 21.87 -15.77 20.56
N VAL A 180 20.99 -15.02 21.24
CA VAL A 180 21.07 -14.83 22.69
C VAL A 180 20.82 -16.15 23.42
N PHE A 181 19.83 -16.95 23.02
CA PHE A 181 19.63 -18.28 23.61
C PHE A 181 20.85 -19.18 23.44
N THR A 182 21.44 -19.21 22.25
CA THR A 182 22.67 -19.98 22.01
C THR A 182 23.79 -19.54 22.95
N ALA A 183 24.01 -18.22 23.09
CA ALA A 183 25.01 -17.67 24.01
C ALA A 183 24.73 -18.01 25.48
N MET A 184 23.47 -17.97 25.90
CA MET A 184 23.06 -18.35 27.28
C MET A 184 23.35 -19.83 27.57
N PHE A 185 23.01 -20.72 26.65
CA PHE A 185 23.29 -22.16 26.84
C PHE A 185 24.79 -22.49 26.89
N ILE A 186 25.61 -21.73 26.15
CA ILE A 186 27.07 -21.88 26.19
C ILE A 186 27.66 -21.40 27.54
N LEU A 187 27.09 -20.29 28.10
CA LEU A 187 27.59 -19.72 29.35
C LEU A 187 27.15 -20.50 30.61
N SER A 188 25.87 -20.87 30.71
CA SER A 188 25.31 -21.67 31.80
C SER A 188 23.98 -22.27 31.35
N TRP A 189 23.92 -23.57 31.22
CA TRP A 189 22.70 -24.28 30.84
C TRP A 189 21.61 -24.22 31.93
N GLU A 190 21.99 -24.15 33.21
CA GLU A 190 21.07 -24.07 34.35
C GLU A 190 20.29 -22.75 34.31
N LEU A 191 20.99 -21.62 34.18
CA LEU A 191 20.36 -20.30 34.07
C LEU A 191 19.59 -20.13 32.76
N ALA A 192 20.05 -20.78 31.67
CA ALA A 192 19.34 -20.77 30.40
C ALA A 192 17.97 -21.47 30.50
N LEU A 193 17.86 -22.61 31.23
CA LEU A 193 16.57 -23.29 31.49
C LEU A 193 15.61 -22.41 32.29
N VAL A 194 16.11 -21.72 33.31
CA VAL A 194 15.29 -20.75 34.07
C VAL A 194 14.75 -19.66 33.15
N MET A 195 15.59 -19.13 32.22
CA MET A 195 15.17 -18.13 31.23
C MET A 195 14.12 -18.66 30.25
N VAL A 196 14.20 -19.91 29.83
CA VAL A 196 13.16 -20.54 28.99
C VAL A 196 11.81 -20.57 29.73
N GLY A 197 11.81 -20.91 31.01
CA GLY A 197 10.61 -20.85 31.86
C GLY A 197 10.04 -19.46 31.99
N MET A 198 10.90 -18.44 32.21
CA MET A 198 10.52 -17.04 32.30
C MET A 198 9.95 -16.52 30.95
N LEU A 199 10.55 -16.91 29.82
CA LEU A 199 10.04 -16.60 28.49
C LEU A 199 8.65 -17.19 28.24
N ALA A 200 8.41 -18.43 28.66
CA ALA A 200 7.10 -19.06 28.55
C ALA A 200 6.02 -18.27 29.30
N ILE A 201 6.33 -17.77 30.51
CA ILE A 201 5.45 -16.91 31.29
C ILE A 201 5.20 -15.60 30.53
N MET A 202 6.24 -14.97 29.97
CA MET A 202 6.13 -13.74 29.22
C MET A 202 5.23 -13.90 27.98
N LEU A 203 5.40 -14.98 27.22
CA LEU A 203 4.57 -15.28 26.04
C LEU A 203 3.11 -15.55 26.43
N LEU A 204 2.88 -16.18 27.58
CA LEU A 204 1.53 -16.38 28.12
C LEU A 204 0.86 -15.03 28.42
N VAL A 205 1.57 -14.14 29.10
CA VAL A 205 1.08 -12.78 29.41
C VAL A 205 0.76 -12.00 28.13
N VAL A 206 1.65 -12.04 27.13
CA VAL A 206 1.43 -11.40 25.81
C VAL A 206 0.19 -11.98 25.14
N LYS A 207 0.00 -13.31 25.16
CA LYS A 207 -1.17 -13.98 24.57
C LYS A 207 -2.47 -13.55 25.25
N VAL A 208 -2.52 -13.49 26.56
CA VAL A 208 -3.72 -13.13 27.33
C VAL A 208 -4.07 -11.66 27.15
N LEU A 209 -3.10 -10.76 27.34
CA LEU A 209 -3.32 -9.31 27.21
C LEU A 209 -3.58 -8.91 25.76
N GLY A 210 -2.83 -9.47 24.81
CA GLY A 210 -3.00 -9.23 23.40
C GLY A 210 -4.37 -9.66 22.88
N GLY A 211 -4.89 -10.79 23.36
CA GLY A 211 -6.25 -11.26 23.05
C GLY A 211 -7.33 -10.29 23.53
N LYS A 212 -7.22 -9.79 24.78
CA LYS A 212 -8.15 -8.77 25.32
C LYS A 212 -8.03 -7.43 24.59
N SER A 213 -6.81 -6.98 24.33
CA SER A 213 -6.54 -5.76 23.57
C SER A 213 -7.20 -5.79 22.19
N LYS A 214 -7.02 -6.90 21.45
CA LYS A 214 -7.61 -7.08 20.12
C LYS A 214 -9.13 -6.89 20.09
N ASN A 215 -9.85 -7.52 21.03
CA ASN A 215 -11.31 -7.44 21.07
C ASN A 215 -11.81 -6.01 21.34
N ASN A 216 -11.10 -5.30 22.23
CA ASN A 216 -11.43 -3.91 22.54
C ASN A 216 -11.09 -2.97 21.37
N PHE A 217 -10.01 -3.22 20.63
CA PHE A 217 -9.69 -2.44 19.42
C PHE A 217 -10.72 -2.63 18.30
N VAL A 218 -11.24 -3.85 18.11
CA VAL A 218 -12.33 -4.10 17.15
C VAL A 218 -13.58 -3.31 17.56
N ALA A 219 -13.92 -3.30 18.85
CA ALA A 219 -15.05 -2.52 19.35
C ALA A 219 -14.84 -1.01 19.15
N GLN A 220 -13.63 -0.50 19.42
CA GLN A 220 -13.26 0.90 19.17
C GLN A 220 -13.39 1.26 17.69
N GLN A 221 -12.91 0.41 16.79
CA GLN A 221 -12.98 0.65 15.36
C GLN A 221 -14.43 0.71 14.85
N ASN A 222 -15.28 -0.17 15.36
CA ASN A 222 -16.71 -0.14 15.05
C ASN A 222 -17.40 1.14 15.57
N ALA A 223 -17.00 1.60 16.77
CA ALA A 223 -17.56 2.81 17.35
C ALA A 223 -17.12 4.08 16.57
N VAL A 224 -15.84 4.15 16.16
CA VAL A 224 -15.32 5.23 15.31
C VAL A 224 -16.01 5.23 13.93
N GLY A 225 -16.25 4.05 13.36
CA GLY A 225 -16.97 3.94 12.08
C GLY A 225 -18.39 4.51 12.16
N LYS A 226 -19.12 4.27 13.28
CA LYS A 226 -20.44 4.87 13.51
C LYS A 226 -20.36 6.38 13.67
N LEU A 227 -19.35 6.87 14.40
CA LEU A 227 -19.15 8.30 14.62
C LEU A 227 -18.88 9.02 13.29
N ASN A 228 -17.98 8.47 12.49
CA ASN A 228 -17.63 9.04 11.17
C ASN A 228 -18.83 9.02 10.22
N GLY A 229 -19.60 7.92 10.18
CA GLY A 229 -20.80 7.83 9.36
C GLY A 229 -21.85 8.89 9.74
N TYR A 230 -22.02 9.16 11.04
CA TYR A 230 -22.91 10.22 11.51
C TYR A 230 -22.43 11.62 11.12
N ILE A 231 -21.10 11.87 11.22
CA ILE A 231 -20.50 13.14 10.77
C ILE A 231 -20.71 13.33 9.26
N GLU A 232 -20.46 12.30 8.46
CA GLU A 232 -20.64 12.32 7.01
C GLU A 232 -22.10 12.63 6.64
N GLU A 233 -23.07 11.90 7.23
CA GLU A 233 -24.51 12.11 7.03
C GLU A 233 -24.93 13.54 7.34
N LEU A 234 -24.50 14.08 8.49
CA LEU A 234 -24.86 15.46 8.88
C LEU A 234 -24.14 16.50 8.02
N THR A 235 -22.92 16.24 7.57
CA THR A 235 -22.18 17.16 6.69
C THR A 235 -22.86 17.26 5.33
N GLU A 236 -23.25 16.13 4.75
CA GLU A 236 -24.02 16.09 3.49
C GLU A 236 -25.42 16.72 3.66
N GLY A 237 -26.08 16.42 4.79
CA GLY A 237 -27.41 16.92 5.14
C GLY A 237 -27.43 18.29 5.81
N GLN A 238 -26.32 19.04 5.90
CA GLN A 238 -26.22 20.27 6.69
C GLN A 238 -27.29 21.33 6.33
N LYS A 239 -27.64 21.44 5.02
CA LYS A 239 -28.69 22.35 4.57
C LYS A 239 -30.05 21.97 5.15
N VAL A 240 -30.34 20.67 5.31
CA VAL A 240 -31.59 20.16 5.89
C VAL A 240 -31.60 20.44 7.39
N VAL A 241 -30.52 20.15 8.10
CA VAL A 241 -30.38 20.45 9.53
C VAL A 241 -30.66 21.93 9.81
N LYS A 242 -30.05 22.84 9.00
CA LYS A 242 -30.26 24.29 9.09
C LYS A 242 -31.72 24.71 8.76
N ALA A 243 -32.29 24.12 7.70
CA ALA A 243 -33.65 24.47 7.28
C ALA A 243 -34.72 24.13 8.35
N PHE A 244 -34.46 23.08 9.14
CA PHE A 244 -35.39 22.65 10.21
C PHE A 244 -34.97 23.07 11.62
N ASN A 245 -33.87 23.82 11.79
CA ASN A 245 -33.28 24.24 13.08
C ASN A 245 -33.03 23.05 14.04
N HIS A 246 -32.48 21.96 13.50
CA HIS A 246 -32.23 20.73 14.27
C HIS A 246 -30.79 20.62 14.81
N GLU A 247 -30.04 21.71 14.90
CA GLU A 247 -28.61 21.70 15.32
C GLU A 247 -28.45 21.16 16.74
N GLU A 248 -29.32 21.55 17.68
CA GLU A 248 -29.22 21.09 19.07
C GLU A 248 -29.53 19.59 19.18
N ILE A 249 -30.49 19.09 18.42
CA ILE A 249 -30.85 17.67 18.38
C ILE A 249 -29.71 16.86 17.79
N ALA A 250 -29.15 17.35 16.69
CA ALA A 250 -28.01 16.72 16.04
C ALA A 250 -26.76 16.68 16.95
N ALA A 251 -26.49 17.77 17.68
CA ALA A 251 -25.40 17.85 18.65
C ALA A 251 -25.61 16.88 19.83
N ALA A 252 -26.84 16.77 20.35
CA ALA A 252 -27.15 15.85 21.44
C ALA A 252 -26.99 14.37 21.01
N GLU A 253 -27.37 14.01 19.79
CA GLU A 253 -27.21 12.66 19.28
C GLU A 253 -25.72 12.36 19.00
N PHE A 254 -24.99 13.33 18.45
CA PHE A 254 -23.52 13.23 18.30
C PHE A 254 -22.85 12.97 19.65
N ASP A 255 -23.21 13.69 20.70
CA ASP A 255 -22.62 13.51 22.03
C ASP A 255 -22.84 12.10 22.58
N LYS A 256 -24.02 11.49 22.38
CA LYS A 256 -24.26 10.09 22.76
C LYS A 256 -23.35 9.13 22.04
N ILE A 257 -23.19 9.28 20.72
CA ILE A 257 -22.31 8.43 19.90
C ILE A 257 -20.85 8.62 20.31
N ASN A 258 -20.43 9.88 20.52
CA ASN A 258 -19.08 10.25 20.93
C ASN A 258 -18.74 9.76 22.35
N THR A 259 -19.68 9.88 23.29
CA THR A 259 -19.54 9.31 24.65
C THR A 259 -19.40 7.80 24.61
N HIS A 260 -20.15 7.11 23.75
CA HIS A 260 -19.97 5.68 23.56
C HIS A 260 -18.57 5.34 23.02
N TRP A 261 -18.11 6.07 21.97
CA TRP A 261 -16.76 5.91 21.44
C TRP A 261 -15.70 6.19 22.49
N GLN A 262 -15.83 7.25 23.30
CA GLN A 262 -14.91 7.58 24.39
C GLN A 262 -14.74 6.40 25.38
N LYS A 263 -15.85 5.80 25.81
CA LYS A 263 -15.82 4.66 26.76
C LYS A 263 -15.13 3.43 26.17
N VAL A 264 -15.42 3.12 24.92
CA VAL A 264 -14.82 1.95 24.23
C VAL A 264 -13.36 2.20 23.90
N SER A 265 -13.02 3.42 23.44
CA SER A 265 -11.65 3.85 23.14
C SER A 265 -10.78 3.88 24.40
N GLY A 266 -11.34 4.38 25.52
CA GLY A 266 -10.64 4.35 26.81
C GLY A 266 -10.27 2.92 27.23
N LYS A 267 -11.18 1.95 27.12
CA LYS A 267 -10.89 0.55 27.39
C LYS A 267 -9.83 -0.04 26.45
N ALA A 268 -9.96 0.22 25.15
CA ALA A 268 -9.00 -0.28 24.17
C ALA A 268 -7.58 0.25 24.43
N ASN A 269 -7.46 1.55 24.65
CA ASN A 269 -6.17 2.21 24.94
C ASN A 269 -5.60 1.76 26.31
N SER A 270 -6.43 1.54 27.32
CA SER A 270 -5.97 1.00 28.61
C SER A 270 -5.31 -0.36 28.45
N TYR A 271 -5.93 -1.29 27.72
CA TYR A 271 -5.33 -2.62 27.48
C TYR A 271 -4.08 -2.56 26.59
N ALA A 272 -4.01 -1.63 25.63
CA ALA A 272 -2.83 -1.45 24.80
C ALA A 272 -1.65 -0.88 25.59
N ASN A 273 -1.91 0.18 26.37
CA ASN A 273 -0.86 0.92 27.07
C ASN A 273 -0.34 0.19 28.32
N ILE A 274 -1.15 -0.66 28.94
CA ILE A 274 -0.72 -1.43 30.11
C ILE A 274 0.23 -2.58 29.73
N MET A 275 0.24 -3.05 28.47
CA MET A 275 1.09 -4.16 28.03
C MET A 275 2.58 -3.83 28.19
N GLY A 276 3.01 -2.62 27.79
CA GLY A 276 4.40 -2.17 27.93
C GLY A 276 4.89 -2.19 29.37
N PRO A 277 4.23 -1.47 30.30
CA PRO A 277 4.57 -1.52 31.74
C PRO A 277 4.57 -2.90 32.34
N ILE A 278 3.60 -3.77 32.03
CA ILE A 278 3.56 -5.14 32.56
C ILE A 278 4.77 -5.95 32.09
N LEU A 279 5.09 -5.91 30.78
CA LEU A 279 6.26 -6.62 30.26
C LEU A 279 7.58 -6.09 30.84
N ASN A 280 7.66 -4.76 31.03
CA ASN A 280 8.83 -4.16 31.63
C ASN A 280 8.99 -4.55 33.12
N ASN A 281 7.93 -4.48 33.91
CA ASN A 281 7.97 -4.93 35.32
C ASN A 281 8.23 -6.43 35.42
N LEU A 282 7.63 -7.25 34.55
CA LEU A 282 7.92 -8.68 34.49
C LEU A 282 9.40 -8.95 34.19
N SER A 283 10.01 -8.14 33.34
CA SER A 283 11.46 -8.18 33.07
C SER A 283 12.28 -7.86 34.33
N HIS A 284 11.84 -6.92 35.18
CA HIS A 284 12.51 -6.64 36.47
C HIS A 284 12.36 -7.79 37.45
N PHE A 285 11.21 -8.49 37.51
CA PHE A 285 11.05 -9.71 38.31
C PHE A 285 11.98 -10.82 37.81
N PHE A 286 12.10 -10.98 36.49
CA PHE A 286 13.04 -11.96 35.91
C PHE A 286 14.48 -11.60 36.25
N TYR A 287 14.83 -10.30 36.21
CA TYR A 287 16.13 -9.80 36.63
C TYR A 287 16.44 -10.19 38.08
N ALA A 288 15.53 -9.92 39.03
CA ALA A 288 15.68 -10.33 40.42
C ALA A 288 15.78 -11.84 40.57
N GLY A 289 14.94 -12.59 39.86
CA GLY A 289 14.97 -14.08 39.89
C GLY A 289 16.30 -14.65 39.41
N ILE A 290 16.84 -14.16 38.29
CA ILE A 290 18.16 -14.62 37.79
C ILE A 290 19.28 -14.19 38.73
N ALA A 291 19.22 -12.99 39.34
CA ALA A 291 20.21 -12.57 40.33
C ALA A 291 20.22 -13.50 41.57
N ILE A 292 19.03 -13.84 42.10
CA ILE A 292 18.91 -14.73 43.26
C ILE A 292 19.36 -16.15 42.91
N ILE A 293 18.83 -16.73 41.84
CA ILE A 293 19.16 -18.12 41.43
C ILE A 293 20.64 -18.20 41.06
N GLY A 294 21.17 -17.23 40.34
CA GLY A 294 22.58 -17.17 40.00
C GLY A 294 23.50 -17.01 41.19
N ALA A 295 23.11 -16.23 42.20
CA ALA A 295 23.84 -16.17 43.47
C ALA A 295 23.81 -17.48 44.23
N LEU A 296 22.67 -18.18 44.31
CA LEU A 296 22.55 -19.48 44.93
C LEU A 296 23.42 -20.54 44.25
N ILE A 297 23.48 -20.55 42.93
CA ILE A 297 24.37 -21.44 42.16
C ILE A 297 25.84 -21.06 42.41
N ALA A 298 26.19 -19.80 42.49
CA ALA A 298 27.55 -19.33 42.75
C ALA A 298 28.07 -19.77 44.13
N ILE A 299 27.21 -19.85 45.14
CA ILE A 299 27.55 -20.26 46.51
C ILE A 299 27.49 -21.78 46.67
N SER A 300 26.93 -22.52 45.70
CA SER A 300 26.77 -23.96 45.76
C SER A 300 28.14 -24.68 45.85
N PRO A 301 28.26 -25.79 46.65
CA PRO A 301 29.50 -26.57 46.75
C PRO A 301 29.98 -27.14 45.41
N THR A 302 29.12 -27.20 44.42
CA THR A 302 29.45 -27.69 43.07
C THR A 302 30.19 -26.67 42.21
N THR A 303 30.22 -25.40 42.60
CA THR A 303 30.84 -24.31 41.84
C THR A 303 32.30 -24.17 42.25
N THR A 304 33.22 -24.49 41.35
CA THR A 304 34.68 -24.43 41.60
C THR A 304 35.22 -23.02 41.78
N ASN A 305 34.58 -22.01 41.19
CA ASN A 305 34.97 -20.58 41.25
C ASN A 305 33.76 -19.66 41.42
N PRO A 306 33.30 -19.35 42.65
CA PRO A 306 32.16 -18.48 42.89
C PRO A 306 32.27 -17.08 42.28
N LEU A 307 33.47 -16.50 42.31
CA LEU A 307 33.73 -15.15 41.78
C LEU A 307 33.58 -15.05 40.24
N SER A 308 33.93 -16.14 39.52
CA SER A 308 33.75 -16.17 38.07
C SER A 308 32.28 -16.21 37.64
N TYR A 309 31.41 -16.74 38.52
CA TYR A 309 29.98 -16.80 38.26
C TYR A 309 29.27 -15.45 38.34
N VAL A 310 29.86 -14.48 39.04
CA VAL A 310 29.34 -13.09 39.11
C VAL A 310 29.27 -12.45 37.70
N GLY A 311 30.31 -12.66 36.89
CA GLY A 311 30.33 -12.20 35.50
C GLY A 311 29.26 -12.85 34.64
N ILE A 312 29.02 -14.17 34.83
CA ILE A 312 27.96 -14.91 34.11
C ILE A 312 26.60 -14.35 34.49
N VAL A 313 26.32 -14.17 35.78
CA VAL A 313 25.06 -13.57 36.26
C VAL A 313 24.86 -12.18 35.65
N ALA A 314 25.89 -11.33 35.66
CA ALA A 314 25.82 -9.99 35.05
C ALA A 314 25.50 -10.04 33.54
N ALA A 315 26.09 -10.97 32.79
CA ALA A 315 25.76 -11.17 31.39
C ALA A 315 24.29 -11.62 31.19
N PHE A 316 23.80 -12.55 32.03
CA PHE A 316 22.41 -13.00 31.98
C PHE A 316 21.42 -11.90 32.28
N LEU A 317 21.71 -10.99 33.20
CA LEU A 317 20.88 -9.83 33.50
C LEU A 317 20.70 -8.92 32.28
N LEU A 318 21.74 -8.76 31.45
CA LEU A 318 21.64 -8.01 30.20
C LEU A 318 20.93 -8.82 29.08
N TYR A 319 21.12 -10.12 29.05
CA TYR A 319 20.42 -10.98 28.09
C TYR A 319 18.90 -10.97 28.27
N ILE A 320 18.39 -10.83 29.50
CA ILE A 320 16.95 -10.62 29.75
C ILE A 320 16.44 -9.44 28.93
N ARG A 321 17.15 -8.31 28.96
CA ARG A 321 16.79 -7.13 28.21
C ARG A 321 16.87 -7.36 26.70
N ASN A 322 17.91 -8.06 26.24
CA ASN A 322 18.13 -8.37 24.82
C ASN A 322 17.08 -9.34 24.24
N ILE A 323 16.37 -10.11 25.08
CA ILE A 323 15.23 -10.96 24.67
C ILE A 323 13.90 -10.21 24.77
N THR A 324 13.71 -9.41 25.84
CA THR A 324 12.45 -8.70 26.08
C THR A 324 12.15 -7.65 25.00
N MET A 325 13.17 -6.92 24.57
CA MET A 325 13.03 -5.87 23.53
C MET A 325 12.50 -6.39 22.19
N PRO A 326 13.08 -7.43 21.57
CA PRO A 326 12.55 -8.02 20.35
C PRO A 326 11.08 -8.48 20.46
N ILE A 327 10.68 -9.05 21.59
CA ILE A 327 9.30 -9.51 21.80
C ILE A 327 8.33 -8.33 21.83
N GLN A 328 8.69 -7.25 22.49
CA GLN A 328 7.89 -6.01 22.50
C GLN A 328 7.80 -5.42 21.09
N GLN A 329 8.89 -5.34 20.35
CA GLN A 329 8.94 -4.82 18.98
C GLN A 329 8.07 -5.66 18.03
N ILE A 330 8.16 -6.98 18.08
CA ILE A 330 7.29 -7.86 17.28
C ILE A 330 5.82 -7.58 17.61
N SER A 331 5.47 -7.46 18.90
CA SER A 331 4.08 -7.21 19.32
C SER A 331 3.54 -5.88 18.78
N GLN A 332 4.37 -4.82 18.71
CA GLN A 332 3.99 -3.54 18.13
C GLN A 332 3.83 -3.59 16.61
N GLN A 333 4.64 -4.39 15.93
CA GLN A 333 4.62 -4.51 14.47
C GLN A 333 3.49 -5.37 13.90
N ILE A 334 2.84 -6.19 14.73
CA ILE A 334 1.77 -7.10 14.28
C ILE A 334 0.60 -6.33 13.63
N ASN A 335 0.19 -5.21 14.21
CA ASN A 335 -0.91 -4.41 13.65
C ASN A 335 -0.53 -3.80 12.29
N LEU A 336 0.68 -3.27 12.16
CA LEU A 336 1.18 -2.73 10.90
C LEU A 336 1.27 -3.82 9.82
N MET A 337 1.69 -5.02 10.20
CA MET A 337 1.69 -6.17 9.29
C MET A 337 0.28 -6.49 8.77
N PHE A 338 -0.74 -6.53 9.64
CA PHE A 338 -2.11 -6.79 9.21
C PHE A 338 -2.65 -5.69 8.30
N MET A 339 -2.39 -4.42 8.62
CA MET A 339 -2.78 -3.28 7.77
C MET A 339 -2.11 -3.35 6.40
N ALA A 340 -0.81 -3.62 6.36
CA ALA A 340 -0.06 -3.72 5.12
C ALA A 340 -0.52 -4.90 4.25
N VAL A 341 -0.86 -6.04 4.87
CA VAL A 341 -1.39 -7.20 4.12
C VAL A 341 -2.79 -6.91 3.59
N ALA A 342 -3.67 -6.28 4.38
CA ALA A 342 -5.01 -5.89 3.94
C ALA A 342 -4.96 -4.84 2.81
N GLY A 343 -4.08 -3.82 2.95
CA GLY A 343 -3.82 -2.84 1.88
C GLY A 343 -3.24 -3.50 0.63
N GLY A 344 -2.26 -4.38 0.80
CA GLY A 344 -1.68 -5.17 -0.28
C GLY A 344 -2.70 -6.04 -1.01
N GLU A 345 -3.63 -6.65 -0.30
CA GLU A 345 -4.72 -7.43 -0.91
C GLU A 345 -5.59 -6.56 -1.81
N ARG A 346 -5.98 -5.35 -1.39
CA ARG A 346 -6.74 -4.39 -2.21
C ARG A 346 -5.96 -3.91 -3.44
N VAL A 347 -4.68 -3.58 -3.26
CA VAL A 347 -3.79 -3.18 -4.36
C VAL A 347 -3.65 -4.31 -5.39
N PHE A 348 -3.43 -5.54 -4.93
CA PHE A 348 -3.31 -6.69 -5.83
C PHE A 348 -4.63 -7.08 -6.48
N GLN A 349 -5.77 -6.91 -5.81
CA GLN A 349 -7.08 -7.08 -6.45
C GLN A 349 -7.26 -6.12 -7.63
N LEU A 350 -6.84 -4.86 -7.49
CA LEU A 350 -6.88 -3.91 -8.60
C LEU A 350 -5.94 -4.32 -9.74
N LEU A 351 -4.72 -4.79 -9.43
CA LEU A 351 -3.77 -5.29 -10.42
C LEU A 351 -4.21 -6.59 -11.10
N ASP A 352 -5.06 -7.38 -10.46
CA ASP A 352 -5.60 -8.63 -11.00
C ASP A 352 -6.91 -8.42 -11.77
N THR A 353 -7.50 -7.21 -11.71
CA THR A 353 -8.71 -6.88 -12.47
C THR A 353 -8.39 -6.94 -13.96
N PRO A 354 -9.19 -7.66 -14.77
CA PRO A 354 -8.94 -7.77 -16.19
C PRO A 354 -8.90 -6.40 -16.88
N VAL A 355 -7.91 -6.19 -17.75
CA VAL A 355 -7.82 -4.99 -18.59
C VAL A 355 -8.93 -4.99 -19.63
N GLU A 356 -9.23 -3.82 -20.20
CA GLU A 356 -10.20 -3.71 -21.28
C GLU A 356 -9.76 -4.58 -22.46
N SER A 357 -10.57 -5.57 -22.82
CA SER A 357 -10.34 -6.44 -23.98
C SER A 357 -10.74 -5.68 -25.25
N ASP A 358 -9.96 -5.85 -26.32
CA ASP A 358 -10.29 -5.34 -27.65
C ASP A 358 -9.97 -6.42 -28.71
N GLU A 359 -11.01 -7.12 -29.16
CA GLU A 359 -10.92 -8.12 -30.20
C GLU A 359 -11.20 -7.53 -31.60
N GLY A 360 -11.32 -6.21 -31.70
CA GLY A 360 -11.53 -5.52 -32.96
C GLY A 360 -10.33 -5.67 -33.90
N TYR A 361 -10.62 -5.89 -35.17
CA TYR A 361 -9.63 -6.04 -36.25
C TYR A 361 -9.81 -5.02 -37.37
N VAL A 362 -10.96 -4.36 -37.44
CA VAL A 362 -11.20 -3.24 -38.37
C VAL A 362 -10.53 -1.97 -37.83
N THR A 363 -9.76 -1.30 -38.69
CA THR A 363 -8.98 -0.10 -38.32
C THR A 363 -9.41 1.13 -39.11
N LEU A 364 -9.21 2.31 -38.53
CA LEU A 364 -9.46 3.59 -39.19
C LEU A 364 -8.18 4.09 -39.86
N VAL A 365 -8.24 4.32 -41.18
CA VAL A 365 -7.11 4.80 -41.99
C VAL A 365 -7.43 6.10 -42.70
N ASN A 366 -6.39 6.91 -43.02
CA ASN A 366 -6.57 8.02 -43.94
C ASN A 366 -6.79 7.49 -45.36
N ALA A 367 -7.70 8.12 -46.08
CA ALA A 367 -8.11 7.65 -47.40
C ALA A 367 -8.11 8.76 -48.42
N ILE A 368 -7.85 8.39 -49.66
CA ILE A 368 -8.12 9.19 -50.86
C ILE A 368 -9.34 8.56 -51.54
N ILE A 369 -10.35 9.38 -51.81
CA ILE A 369 -11.56 8.99 -52.50
C ILE A 369 -11.52 9.61 -53.88
N ASP A 370 -11.46 8.79 -54.92
CA ASP A 370 -11.47 9.29 -56.31
C ASP A 370 -12.88 9.70 -56.78
N LYS A 371 -12.97 10.22 -57.97
CA LYS A 371 -14.25 10.67 -58.55
C LYS A 371 -15.25 9.51 -58.82
N ASP A 372 -14.75 8.32 -58.94
CA ASP A 372 -15.52 7.10 -59.17
C ASP A 372 -15.93 6.41 -57.86
N GLY A 373 -15.54 6.97 -56.71
CA GLY A 373 -15.87 6.49 -55.39
C GLY A 373 -14.94 5.38 -54.88
N ASN A 374 -13.80 5.11 -55.59
CA ASN A 374 -12.83 4.14 -55.09
C ASN A 374 -12.02 4.73 -53.93
N ILE A 375 -11.84 3.92 -52.90
CA ILE A 375 -11.16 4.33 -51.66
C ILE A 375 -9.77 3.69 -51.63
N THR A 376 -8.75 4.52 -51.54
CA THR A 376 -7.35 4.05 -51.44
C THR A 376 -6.74 4.56 -50.12
N GLU A 377 -6.11 3.65 -49.39
CA GLU A 377 -5.39 3.98 -48.15
C GLU A 377 -4.16 4.86 -48.42
N THR A 378 -3.91 5.85 -47.58
CA THR A 378 -2.73 6.70 -47.68
C THR A 378 -2.15 6.98 -46.29
N ALA A 379 -0.83 7.16 -46.22
CA ALA A 379 -0.15 7.63 -45.02
C ALA A 379 -0.33 9.12 -44.74
N GLN A 380 -0.67 9.90 -45.80
CA GLN A 380 -0.86 11.34 -45.67
C GLN A 380 -2.23 11.67 -45.09
N ARG A 381 -2.30 12.75 -44.32
CA ARG A 381 -3.55 13.26 -43.75
C ARG A 381 -4.35 13.98 -44.83
N THR A 382 -5.44 13.38 -45.24
CA THR A 382 -6.30 13.90 -46.34
C THR A 382 -7.55 14.63 -45.82
N GLY A 383 -7.90 14.44 -44.54
CA GLY A 383 -9.20 14.86 -43.98
C GLY A 383 -10.34 13.90 -44.29
N HIS A 384 -10.10 12.85 -45.11
CA HIS A 384 -11.03 11.76 -45.39
C HIS A 384 -10.53 10.49 -44.75
N TRP A 385 -11.43 9.74 -44.14
CA TRP A 385 -11.10 8.53 -43.43
C TRP A 385 -11.97 7.36 -43.89
N ALA A 386 -11.44 6.16 -43.81
CA ALA A 386 -12.15 4.94 -44.15
C ALA A 386 -11.85 3.80 -43.16
N TRP A 387 -12.81 2.94 -43.00
CA TRP A 387 -12.67 1.70 -42.26
C TRP A 387 -11.99 0.65 -43.15
N LYS A 388 -10.83 0.17 -42.76
CA LYS A 388 -10.11 -0.95 -43.39
C LYS A 388 -10.58 -2.24 -42.73
N HIS A 389 -11.34 -3.02 -43.45
CA HIS A 389 -11.95 -4.27 -43.00
C HIS A 389 -11.28 -5.46 -43.68
N PRO A 390 -10.30 -6.14 -43.08
CA PRO A 390 -9.74 -7.37 -43.59
C PRO A 390 -10.75 -8.51 -43.39
N HIS A 391 -10.89 -9.38 -44.38
CA HIS A 391 -11.75 -10.56 -44.35
C HIS A 391 -10.93 -11.85 -44.25
N HIS A 392 -11.57 -12.93 -43.80
CA HIS A 392 -10.91 -14.23 -43.61
C HIS A 392 -10.39 -14.87 -44.92
N ASP A 393 -10.92 -14.45 -46.08
CA ASP A 393 -10.49 -14.90 -47.42
C ASP A 393 -9.24 -14.14 -47.94
N GLY A 394 -8.66 -13.27 -47.12
CA GLY A 394 -7.51 -12.43 -47.45
C GLY A 394 -7.87 -11.15 -48.22
N THR A 395 -9.13 -10.91 -48.55
CA THR A 395 -9.57 -9.65 -49.15
C THR A 395 -9.68 -8.55 -48.11
N THR A 396 -9.56 -7.28 -48.54
CA THR A 396 -9.75 -6.12 -47.69
C THR A 396 -10.76 -5.19 -48.36
N THR A 397 -11.79 -4.80 -47.62
CA THR A 397 -12.76 -3.79 -48.06
C THR A 397 -12.51 -2.48 -47.32
N TYR A 398 -12.74 -1.38 -48.06
CA TYR A 398 -12.68 -0.04 -47.51
C TYR A 398 -14.07 0.58 -47.51
N THR A 399 -14.52 1.09 -46.34
CA THR A 399 -15.81 1.76 -46.20
C THR A 399 -15.55 3.19 -45.72
N GLU A 400 -16.05 4.20 -46.42
CA GLU A 400 -15.93 5.60 -46.04
C GLU A 400 -16.53 5.83 -44.65
N LEU A 401 -15.84 6.61 -43.80
CA LEU A 401 -16.37 7.09 -42.53
C LEU A 401 -17.45 8.14 -42.79
N ARG A 402 -18.71 7.80 -42.60
CA ARG A 402 -19.88 8.68 -42.80
C ARG A 402 -20.67 8.96 -41.55
N GLY A 403 -20.56 8.07 -40.53
CA GLY A 403 -21.27 8.19 -39.27
C GLY A 403 -22.71 7.65 -39.30
N ASP A 404 -23.00 6.62 -40.13
CA ASP A 404 -24.27 5.87 -40.04
C ASP A 404 -24.23 4.97 -38.81
N VAL A 405 -25.15 5.17 -37.85
CA VAL A 405 -25.27 4.39 -36.62
C VAL A 405 -26.59 3.65 -36.59
N ARG A 406 -26.55 2.35 -36.33
CA ARG A 406 -27.76 1.50 -36.23
C ARG A 406 -27.69 0.60 -35.01
N PHE A 407 -28.77 0.58 -34.24
CA PHE A 407 -29.02 -0.37 -33.17
C PHE A 407 -30.04 -1.37 -33.67
N GLU A 408 -29.77 -2.65 -33.51
CA GLU A 408 -30.60 -3.77 -33.91
C GLU A 408 -30.89 -4.63 -32.65
N ASP A 409 -32.10 -4.51 -32.13
CA ASP A 409 -32.64 -5.26 -30.97
C ASP A 409 -31.71 -5.31 -29.75
N VAL A 410 -31.14 -4.13 -29.39
CA VAL A 410 -30.14 -4.02 -28.32
C VAL A 410 -30.78 -4.09 -26.97
N THR A 411 -30.38 -5.10 -26.18
CA THR A 411 -30.70 -5.23 -24.75
C THR A 411 -29.42 -5.05 -23.93
N PHE A 412 -29.47 -4.16 -22.92
CA PHE A 412 -28.29 -3.84 -22.13
C PHE A 412 -28.63 -3.43 -20.68
N GLY A 413 -27.77 -3.84 -19.73
CA GLY A 413 -27.77 -3.40 -18.33
C GLY A 413 -26.35 -3.30 -17.79
N TYR A 414 -26.11 -2.36 -16.88
CA TYR A 414 -24.81 -2.19 -16.21
C TYR A 414 -24.52 -3.32 -15.20
N GLU A 415 -25.59 -3.88 -14.62
CA GLU A 415 -25.59 -5.02 -13.70
C GLU A 415 -26.40 -6.17 -14.32
N GLU A 416 -26.02 -7.42 -14.03
CA GLU A 416 -26.67 -8.62 -14.61
C GLU A 416 -28.19 -8.67 -14.36
N ASN A 417 -28.66 -8.12 -13.24
CA ASN A 417 -30.07 -8.18 -12.83
C ASN A 417 -30.83 -6.87 -13.05
N LYS A 418 -30.23 -5.86 -13.72
CA LYS A 418 -30.85 -4.56 -13.95
C LYS A 418 -30.70 -4.10 -15.37
N THR A 419 -31.63 -4.54 -16.22
CA THR A 419 -31.69 -4.12 -17.61
C THR A 419 -32.15 -2.65 -17.70
N VAL A 420 -31.49 -1.87 -18.54
CA VAL A 420 -31.74 -0.45 -18.80
C VAL A 420 -32.32 -0.22 -20.19
N LEU A 421 -31.85 -0.97 -21.18
CA LEU A 421 -32.34 -0.95 -22.55
C LEU A 421 -32.96 -2.31 -22.88
N TYR A 422 -34.16 -2.31 -23.43
CA TYR A 422 -34.93 -3.52 -23.81
C TYR A 422 -35.20 -3.49 -25.29
N ASN A 423 -34.59 -4.38 -26.10
CA ASN A 423 -34.81 -4.55 -27.53
C ASN A 423 -34.87 -3.22 -28.32
N VAL A 424 -33.90 -2.33 -28.03
CA VAL A 424 -33.87 -1.00 -28.66
C VAL A 424 -33.34 -1.10 -30.07
N SER A 425 -34.19 -0.67 -31.05
CA SER A 425 -33.80 -0.50 -32.44
C SER A 425 -33.96 0.94 -32.84
N LEU A 426 -32.86 1.55 -33.34
CA LEU A 426 -32.80 2.95 -33.77
C LEU A 426 -31.77 3.11 -34.87
N TYR A 427 -31.87 4.21 -35.62
CA TYR A 427 -30.85 4.57 -36.61
C TYR A 427 -30.60 6.07 -36.65
N ALA A 428 -29.39 6.45 -37.02
CA ALA A 428 -28.98 7.82 -37.34
C ALA A 428 -28.21 7.79 -38.67
N LYS A 429 -28.77 8.43 -39.69
CA LYS A 429 -28.11 8.54 -40.99
C LYS A 429 -27.02 9.64 -40.97
N PRO A 430 -26.03 9.55 -41.89
CA PRO A 430 -25.02 10.61 -42.07
C PRO A 430 -25.63 12.00 -42.13
N GLY A 431 -25.11 12.96 -41.35
CA GLY A 431 -25.59 14.32 -41.27
C GLY A 431 -26.90 14.53 -40.48
N GLN A 432 -27.55 13.49 -40.01
CA GLN A 432 -28.77 13.61 -39.25
C GLN A 432 -28.50 14.01 -37.79
N LYS A 433 -29.31 14.92 -37.26
CA LYS A 433 -29.30 15.25 -35.82
C LYS A 433 -30.40 14.46 -35.11
N ILE A 434 -30.05 13.72 -34.09
CA ILE A 434 -30.95 12.92 -33.27
C ILE A 434 -30.99 13.49 -31.85
N ALA A 435 -32.20 13.67 -31.30
CA ALA A 435 -32.40 14.05 -29.91
C ALA A 435 -33.06 12.89 -29.15
N PHE A 436 -32.45 12.47 -28.05
CA PHE A 436 -33.04 11.51 -27.11
C PHE A 436 -33.80 12.26 -26.02
N VAL A 437 -35.11 12.01 -25.91
CA VAL A 437 -35.99 12.63 -24.92
C VAL A 437 -36.54 11.55 -23.99
N GLY A 438 -36.65 11.86 -22.72
CA GLY A 438 -37.16 10.93 -21.71
C GLY A 438 -36.78 11.35 -20.30
N SER A 439 -37.36 10.72 -19.28
CA SER A 439 -37.04 10.95 -17.88
C SER A 439 -35.61 10.59 -17.52
N THR A 440 -35.14 11.06 -16.35
CA THR A 440 -33.85 10.62 -15.80
C THR A 440 -33.87 9.10 -15.59
N GLY A 441 -32.81 8.41 -16.02
CA GLY A 441 -32.73 6.94 -15.97
C GLY A 441 -33.34 6.20 -17.18
N ALA A 442 -33.93 6.88 -18.15
CA ALA A 442 -34.53 6.24 -19.35
C ALA A 442 -33.51 5.67 -20.36
N GLY A 443 -32.21 5.65 -20.03
CA GLY A 443 -31.18 5.03 -20.88
C GLY A 443 -30.55 5.96 -21.92
N LYS A 444 -30.82 7.28 -21.91
CA LYS A 444 -30.27 8.23 -22.91
C LYS A 444 -28.74 8.22 -22.96
N THR A 445 -28.08 8.38 -21.81
CA THR A 445 -26.63 8.32 -21.68
C THR A 445 -26.08 6.92 -21.96
N THR A 446 -26.86 5.89 -21.68
CA THR A 446 -26.48 4.49 -21.97
C THR A 446 -26.29 4.29 -23.48
N ILE A 447 -27.17 4.85 -24.33
CA ILE A 447 -27.04 4.77 -25.78
C ILE A 447 -25.70 5.38 -26.25
N THR A 448 -25.34 6.57 -25.75
CA THR A 448 -24.07 7.22 -26.11
C THR A 448 -22.86 6.44 -25.60
N ASN A 449 -22.94 5.86 -24.41
CA ASN A 449 -21.87 5.01 -23.85
C ASN A 449 -21.66 3.74 -24.71
N LEU A 450 -22.73 3.16 -25.23
CA LEU A 450 -22.65 1.97 -26.11
C LEU A 450 -22.11 2.33 -27.50
N ILE A 451 -22.43 3.50 -28.07
CA ILE A 451 -21.84 3.98 -29.34
C ILE A 451 -20.31 4.12 -29.20
N ASN A 452 -19.83 4.66 -28.07
CA ASN A 452 -18.40 4.78 -27.77
C ASN A 452 -17.74 3.43 -27.36
N ARG A 453 -18.53 2.36 -27.30
CA ARG A 453 -18.08 1.05 -26.88
C ARG A 453 -17.31 1.07 -25.55
N PHE A 454 -17.81 1.87 -24.56
CA PHE A 454 -17.35 1.81 -23.17
C PHE A 454 -17.82 0.54 -22.49
N TYR A 455 -18.91 -0.05 -23.02
CA TYR A 455 -19.47 -1.32 -22.64
C TYR A 455 -19.75 -2.12 -23.92
N ASP A 456 -19.45 -3.42 -23.91
CA ASP A 456 -19.83 -4.32 -24.98
C ASP A 456 -21.28 -4.78 -24.77
N VAL A 457 -22.03 -4.91 -25.86
CA VAL A 457 -23.44 -5.28 -25.85
C VAL A 457 -23.58 -6.80 -25.73
N PRO A 458 -24.30 -7.32 -24.72
CA PRO A 458 -24.46 -8.76 -24.54
C PRO A 458 -25.48 -9.35 -25.51
N ASP A 459 -26.49 -8.58 -25.92
CA ASP A 459 -27.55 -9.05 -26.84
C ASP A 459 -27.95 -7.94 -27.81
N GLY A 460 -28.22 -8.31 -29.05
CA GLY A 460 -28.41 -7.40 -30.17
C GLY A 460 -27.11 -7.00 -30.88
N LYS A 461 -27.17 -6.00 -31.76
CA LYS A 461 -26.01 -5.51 -32.53
C LYS A 461 -26.06 -4.00 -32.66
N ILE A 462 -24.88 -3.39 -32.60
CA ILE A 462 -24.70 -1.99 -33.01
C ILE A 462 -23.79 -1.96 -34.23
N ARG A 463 -24.21 -1.27 -35.27
CA ARG A 463 -23.42 -1.09 -36.48
C ARG A 463 -23.01 0.36 -36.64
N PHE A 464 -21.78 0.58 -37.06
CA PHE A 464 -21.22 1.87 -37.42
C PHE A 464 -20.74 1.80 -38.88
N ASP A 465 -21.34 2.60 -39.77
CA ASP A 465 -21.15 2.55 -41.23
C ASP A 465 -21.35 1.14 -41.79
N GLY A 466 -22.35 0.41 -41.28
CA GLY A 466 -22.68 -0.96 -41.69
C GLY A 466 -21.83 -2.04 -41.00
N ILE A 467 -20.74 -1.70 -40.33
CA ILE A 467 -19.82 -2.63 -39.68
C ILE A 467 -20.26 -2.81 -38.20
N ASN A 468 -20.30 -4.07 -37.72
CA ASN A 468 -20.55 -4.32 -36.29
C ASN A 468 -19.43 -3.72 -35.47
N ILE A 469 -19.77 -2.85 -34.46
CA ILE A 469 -18.80 -2.15 -33.65
C ILE A 469 -17.84 -3.06 -32.89
N ASN A 470 -18.26 -4.30 -32.59
CA ASN A 470 -17.40 -5.29 -31.94
C ASN A 470 -16.21 -5.73 -32.82
N LYS A 471 -16.31 -5.56 -34.16
CA LYS A 471 -15.23 -5.82 -35.11
C LYS A 471 -14.28 -4.63 -35.27
N ILE A 472 -14.68 -3.41 -34.87
CA ILE A 472 -13.85 -2.20 -34.96
C ILE A 472 -12.98 -2.12 -33.73
N LYS A 473 -11.68 -1.80 -33.88
CA LYS A 473 -10.79 -1.51 -32.75
C LYS A 473 -11.35 -0.37 -31.92
N LYS A 474 -11.43 -0.54 -30.61
CA LYS A 474 -11.98 0.45 -29.67
C LYS A 474 -11.29 1.81 -29.80
N ALA A 475 -9.96 1.82 -29.92
CA ALA A 475 -9.17 3.03 -30.10
C ALA A 475 -9.55 3.77 -31.40
N ASP A 476 -9.75 3.05 -32.50
CA ASP A 476 -10.09 3.65 -33.80
C ASP A 476 -11.55 4.11 -33.85
N LEU A 477 -12.47 3.35 -33.21
CA LEU A 477 -13.86 3.79 -33.06
C LEU A 477 -13.94 5.09 -32.26
N ARG A 478 -13.30 5.16 -31.09
CA ARG A 478 -13.29 6.35 -30.24
C ARG A 478 -12.61 7.54 -30.91
N ARG A 479 -11.59 7.30 -31.74
CA ARG A 479 -10.92 8.33 -32.54
C ARG A 479 -11.82 8.93 -33.62
N SER A 480 -12.78 8.17 -34.13
CA SER A 480 -13.77 8.64 -35.14
C SER A 480 -14.91 9.45 -34.54
N LEU A 481 -15.05 9.45 -33.21
CA LEU A 481 -16.15 10.08 -32.47
C LEU A 481 -15.66 11.28 -31.67
N GLY A 482 -16.45 12.35 -31.66
CA GLY A 482 -16.32 13.46 -30.71
C GLY A 482 -17.37 13.33 -29.62
N MET A 483 -16.96 13.21 -28.36
CA MET A 483 -17.87 13.11 -27.23
C MET A 483 -17.80 14.39 -26.36
N VAL A 484 -18.96 15.00 -26.11
CA VAL A 484 -19.10 16.07 -25.12
C VAL A 484 -19.82 15.50 -23.91
N LEU A 485 -19.16 15.47 -22.78
CA LEU A 485 -19.72 14.96 -21.52
C LEU A 485 -20.57 16.04 -20.84
N GLN A 486 -21.54 15.62 -20.06
CA GLN A 486 -22.37 16.53 -19.26
C GLN A 486 -21.51 17.19 -18.16
N ASP A 487 -20.68 16.40 -17.49
CA ASP A 487 -19.69 16.87 -16.52
C ASP A 487 -18.33 16.92 -17.23
N THR A 488 -17.93 18.12 -17.67
CA THR A 488 -16.64 18.35 -18.30
C THR A 488 -15.55 18.43 -17.24
N HIS A 489 -14.50 17.63 -17.41
CA HIS A 489 -13.31 17.71 -16.56
C HIS A 489 -12.20 18.45 -17.30
N LEU A 490 -11.64 19.46 -16.64
CA LEU A 490 -10.47 20.20 -17.13
C LEU A 490 -9.22 19.72 -16.37
N PHE A 491 -8.17 19.45 -17.11
CA PHE A 491 -6.89 19.09 -16.54
C PHE A 491 -6.11 20.34 -16.12
N THR A 492 -5.34 20.23 -15.05
CA THR A 492 -4.39 21.29 -14.67
C THR A 492 -3.40 21.54 -15.79
N GLY A 493 -3.36 22.74 -16.31
CA GLY A 493 -2.58 23.15 -17.48
C GLY A 493 -3.16 24.39 -18.12
N THR A 494 -2.63 24.82 -19.27
CA THR A 494 -3.18 25.95 -19.97
C THR A 494 -4.49 25.61 -20.69
N VAL A 495 -5.28 26.61 -21.05
CA VAL A 495 -6.45 26.42 -21.94
C VAL A 495 -6.02 25.76 -23.25
N MET A 496 -4.86 26.17 -23.80
CA MET A 496 -4.28 25.60 -25.01
C MET A 496 -3.99 24.11 -24.84
N ASP A 497 -3.41 23.68 -23.69
CA ASP A 497 -3.10 22.28 -23.41
C ASP A 497 -4.37 21.44 -23.31
N ASN A 498 -5.42 21.96 -22.69
CA ASN A 498 -6.71 21.30 -22.58
C ASN A 498 -7.38 21.11 -23.95
N ILE A 499 -7.29 22.08 -24.86
CA ILE A 499 -7.80 21.94 -26.23
C ILE A 499 -6.96 20.91 -27.01
N ARG A 500 -5.63 20.99 -26.88
CA ARG A 500 -4.68 20.08 -27.53
C ARG A 500 -4.79 18.62 -27.01
N TYR A 501 -5.43 18.40 -25.86
CA TYR A 501 -5.62 17.05 -25.31
C TYR A 501 -6.34 16.10 -26.27
N GLY A 502 -7.24 16.63 -27.11
CA GLY A 502 -7.91 15.85 -28.16
C GLY A 502 -6.96 15.33 -29.26
N ARG A 503 -5.83 16.02 -29.47
CA ARG A 503 -4.77 15.66 -30.42
C ARG A 503 -3.46 16.32 -29.99
N LEU A 504 -2.57 15.54 -29.39
CA LEU A 504 -1.34 16.05 -28.76
C LEU A 504 -0.33 16.68 -29.73
N ASP A 505 -0.37 16.32 -31.02
CA ASP A 505 0.47 16.84 -32.08
C ASP A 505 -0.16 18.04 -32.85
N ALA A 506 -1.30 18.58 -32.37
CA ALA A 506 -1.95 19.74 -32.99
C ALA A 506 -1.12 20.99 -32.79
N THR A 507 -1.04 21.81 -33.88
CA THR A 507 -0.42 23.14 -33.79
C THR A 507 -1.31 24.14 -33.04
N ASP A 508 -0.73 25.26 -32.61
CA ASP A 508 -1.49 26.31 -31.91
C ASP A 508 -2.61 26.88 -32.80
N GLU A 509 -2.34 27.04 -34.11
CA GLU A 509 -3.31 27.52 -35.08
C GLU A 509 -4.49 26.55 -35.23
N GLU A 510 -4.22 25.25 -35.27
CA GLU A 510 -5.27 24.22 -35.32
C GLU A 510 -6.12 24.22 -34.06
N CYS A 511 -5.51 24.39 -32.88
CA CYS A 511 -6.23 24.52 -31.61
C CYS A 511 -7.11 25.76 -31.56
N VAL A 512 -6.58 26.92 -32.04
CA VAL A 512 -7.34 28.17 -32.14
C VAL A 512 -8.50 28.02 -33.13
N GLN A 513 -8.28 27.33 -34.26
CA GLN A 513 -9.34 27.07 -35.24
C GLN A 513 -10.44 26.16 -34.67
N ALA A 514 -10.06 25.13 -33.92
CA ALA A 514 -11.02 24.27 -33.21
C ALA A 514 -11.86 25.07 -32.20
N ALA A 515 -11.21 25.96 -31.41
CA ALA A 515 -11.90 26.85 -30.49
C ALA A 515 -12.86 27.82 -31.18
N LYS A 516 -12.51 28.33 -32.39
CA LYS A 516 -13.43 29.15 -33.20
C LYS A 516 -14.64 28.35 -33.66
N THR A 517 -14.42 27.13 -34.15
CA THR A 517 -15.49 26.22 -34.59
C THR A 517 -16.45 25.89 -33.45
N ALA A 518 -15.92 25.73 -32.21
CA ALA A 518 -16.70 25.50 -31.01
C ALA A 518 -17.31 26.76 -30.39
N ASN A 519 -17.18 27.96 -31.01
CA ASN A 519 -17.58 29.25 -30.44
C ASN A 519 -16.91 29.62 -29.11
N ALA A 520 -15.79 28.97 -28.77
CA ALA A 520 -15.06 29.20 -27.53
C ALA A 520 -14.05 30.36 -27.61
N HIS A 521 -13.57 30.67 -28.81
CA HIS A 521 -12.49 31.64 -29.05
C HIS A 521 -12.72 32.99 -28.38
N GLN A 522 -13.94 33.53 -28.44
CA GLN A 522 -14.23 34.87 -27.94
C GLN A 522 -14.08 34.94 -26.42
N PHE A 523 -14.67 33.99 -25.66
CA PHE A 523 -14.54 34.02 -24.21
C PHE A 523 -13.12 33.66 -23.74
N ILE A 524 -12.40 32.80 -24.47
CA ILE A 524 -10.99 32.50 -24.15
C ILE A 524 -10.14 33.78 -24.24
N LYS A 525 -10.35 34.62 -25.23
CA LYS A 525 -9.66 35.90 -25.37
C LYS A 525 -9.91 36.88 -24.22
N HIS A 526 -11.02 36.76 -23.50
CA HIS A 526 -11.34 37.59 -22.35
C HIS A 526 -10.72 37.09 -21.04
N LEU A 527 -10.11 35.91 -21.05
CA LEU A 527 -9.33 35.44 -19.92
C LEU A 527 -8.03 36.25 -19.77
N PRO A 528 -7.48 36.42 -18.57
CA PRO A 528 -6.31 37.27 -18.30
C PRO A 528 -5.14 37.03 -19.26
N ASP A 529 -4.78 35.77 -19.53
CA ASP A 529 -3.70 35.36 -20.41
C ASP A 529 -4.20 34.62 -21.67
N GLY A 530 -5.50 34.74 -22.00
CA GLY A 530 -6.11 34.12 -23.16
C GLY A 530 -5.91 32.58 -23.15
N TYR A 531 -5.34 32.05 -24.25
CA TYR A 531 -5.04 30.61 -24.37
C TYR A 531 -3.98 30.10 -23.41
N ASN A 532 -3.14 31.00 -22.86
CA ASN A 532 -2.09 30.66 -21.89
C ASN A 532 -2.59 30.75 -20.44
N THR A 533 -3.86 31.11 -20.22
CA THR A 533 -4.46 31.11 -18.89
C THR A 533 -4.32 29.72 -18.27
N LEU A 534 -3.69 29.67 -17.11
CA LEU A 534 -3.53 28.43 -16.36
C LEU A 534 -4.85 28.06 -15.69
N LEU A 535 -5.34 26.89 -15.98
CA LEU A 535 -6.50 26.31 -15.32
C LEU A 535 -6.03 25.38 -14.21
N THR A 536 -6.64 25.51 -13.04
CA THR A 536 -6.52 24.50 -11.99
C THR A 536 -7.57 23.42 -12.23
N ARG A 537 -7.60 22.41 -11.36
CA ARG A 537 -8.56 21.32 -11.45
C ARG A 537 -9.98 21.85 -11.67
N ASP A 538 -10.61 21.39 -12.74
CA ASP A 538 -11.98 21.75 -13.15
C ASP A 538 -12.24 23.27 -13.36
N GLY A 539 -11.19 24.08 -13.47
CA GLY A 539 -11.30 25.52 -13.70
C GLY A 539 -11.80 26.31 -12.49
N GLU A 540 -11.47 25.86 -11.28
CA GLU A 540 -11.89 26.49 -10.02
C GLU A 540 -11.13 27.78 -9.67
N ASN A 541 -10.25 28.30 -10.55
CA ASN A 541 -9.47 29.54 -10.36
C ASN A 541 -9.94 30.70 -11.21
#